data_018cb0750a37eb22efd563490791ddc6
#
_entry.id   018cb0750a37eb22efd563490791ddc6
#
_cell.length_a   1.000
_cell.length_b   1.000
_cell.length_c   1.000
_cell.angle_alpha   90.00
_cell.angle_beta   90.00
_cell.angle_gamma   90.00
#
_symmetry.space_group_name_H-M   'P 1'
#
loop_
_entity.id
_entity.type
_entity.pdbx_description
1 polymer ?
#
loop_
_entity_poly.entity_id
_entity_poly.type
_entity_poly.pdbx_seq_one_letter_code
_entity_poly.pdbx_strand_id
1 'polypeptide(L)'
;MLWVPYILLIFIGLFCNNSKIYDFCVIVFMGLVAWLNTGAADYSVVYLPTYLNPFGVYDMDLGWSWLCALGARVGLYYNGFACILTVVSMILYREFGRKIGTNTSFMLALFLVFPGLMSLVQFRQFVASAVGCVGLAHLWTSKMKSRYVVFGTLMVLAILIHRSAVVLLFALLPSFLAASGKRGRVVVLLALMAIGCILFVNWRTLSVQLFGEMRASVYLGVSGGSNGVSVLGGLRNAILLLLMAVLPYLCNRYMARIKGTLGKELFEWEVGRAPLGILFINVVLLVLVPVVFLTNDFMRFERHGLTMALGLFAMMPSLKKRAPILSCKALYVTVCLVFAYFYVANTFDSVYVPLLNPQSIPPFFI
;
A
#
# COMPACT_ATOMS: atom_id res chain seq x y z
N MET A 1 -8.86 -22.42 12.94
CA MET A 1 -9.71 -21.25 12.60
C MET A 1 -9.03 -19.98 13.08
N LEU A 2 -8.61 -19.10 12.18
CA LEU A 2 -7.86 -17.88 12.52
C LEU A 2 -8.74 -16.62 12.66
N TRP A 3 -10.06 -16.76 12.50
CA TRP A 3 -11.02 -15.66 12.61
C TRP A 3 -11.03 -14.99 13.98
N VAL A 4 -10.99 -15.82 15.03
CA VAL A 4 -11.05 -15.30 16.41
C VAL A 4 -9.82 -14.44 16.73
N PRO A 5 -8.57 -14.92 16.57
CA PRO A 5 -7.40 -14.08 16.81
C PRO A 5 -7.33 -12.86 15.86
N TYR A 6 -7.79 -12.99 14.62
CA TYR A 6 -7.87 -11.86 13.68
C TYR A 6 -8.75 -10.72 14.20
N ILE A 7 -10.00 -11.05 14.60
CA ILE A 7 -10.95 -10.05 15.12
C ILE A 7 -10.44 -9.47 16.45
N LEU A 8 -9.92 -10.32 17.34
CA LEU A 8 -9.38 -9.87 18.63
C LEU A 8 -8.20 -8.90 18.44
N LEU A 9 -7.27 -9.20 17.53
CA LEU A 9 -6.14 -8.31 17.25
C LEU A 9 -6.62 -6.95 16.70
N ILE A 10 -7.59 -6.92 15.79
CA ILE A 10 -8.16 -5.65 15.33
C ILE A 10 -8.72 -4.89 16.53
N PHE A 11 -9.59 -5.53 17.30
CA PHE A 11 -10.28 -4.86 18.42
C PHE A 11 -9.31 -4.32 19.46
N ILE A 12 -8.37 -5.15 19.94
CA ILE A 12 -7.37 -4.76 20.93
C ILE A 12 -6.54 -3.59 20.42
N GLY A 13 -6.10 -3.61 19.16
CA GLY A 13 -5.22 -2.59 18.60
C GLY A 13 -5.88 -1.21 18.46
N LEU A 14 -7.21 -1.15 18.34
CA LEU A 14 -7.93 0.12 18.33
C LEU A 14 -7.81 0.89 19.65
N PHE A 15 -7.58 0.17 20.76
CA PHE A 15 -7.43 0.75 22.10
C PHE A 15 -5.98 0.81 22.58
N CYS A 16 -5.05 0.07 21.95
CA CYS A 16 -3.65 0.09 22.31
C CYS A 16 -2.94 1.38 21.88
N ASN A 17 -1.99 1.82 22.71
CA ASN A 17 -1.11 2.95 22.41
C ASN A 17 0.35 2.48 22.40
N ASN A 18 0.92 2.31 21.20
CA ASN A 18 2.34 1.94 21.00
C ASN A 18 2.81 0.73 21.83
N SER A 19 1.98 -0.32 21.90
CA SER A 19 2.31 -1.55 22.62
C SER A 19 3.22 -2.44 21.77
N LYS A 20 4.48 -2.61 22.21
CA LYS A 20 5.44 -3.51 21.52
C LYS A 20 4.96 -4.96 21.49
N ILE A 21 4.25 -5.40 22.54
CA ILE A 21 3.68 -6.76 22.62
C ILE A 21 2.59 -6.93 21.58
N TYR A 22 1.68 -5.96 21.47
CA TYR A 22 0.63 -5.98 20.46
C TYR A 22 1.23 -5.99 19.04
N ASP A 23 2.18 -5.09 18.75
CA ASP A 23 2.85 -5.01 17.47
C ASP A 23 3.49 -6.37 17.10
N PHE A 24 4.16 -7.01 18.07
CA PHE A 24 4.76 -8.34 17.89
C PHE A 24 3.69 -9.40 17.58
N CYS A 25 2.58 -9.43 18.33
CA CYS A 25 1.48 -10.36 18.08
C CYS A 25 0.89 -10.21 16.66
N VAL A 26 0.70 -8.98 16.20
CA VAL A 26 0.23 -8.73 14.82
C VAL A 26 1.22 -9.23 13.77
N ILE A 27 2.52 -8.96 13.96
CA ILE A 27 3.57 -9.40 13.04
C ILE A 27 3.61 -10.94 12.96
N VAL A 28 3.59 -11.62 14.10
CA VAL A 28 3.58 -13.09 14.16
C VAL A 28 2.29 -13.65 13.54
N PHE A 29 1.15 -13.06 13.84
CA PHE A 29 -0.13 -13.48 13.27
C PHE A 29 -0.12 -13.38 11.74
N MET A 30 0.33 -12.26 11.17
CA MET A 30 0.41 -12.10 9.72
C MET A 30 1.39 -13.08 9.07
N GLY A 31 2.54 -13.35 9.71
CA GLY A 31 3.47 -14.38 9.29
C GLY A 31 2.84 -15.78 9.30
N LEU A 32 2.09 -16.12 10.35
CA LEU A 32 1.37 -17.37 10.47
C LEU A 32 0.30 -17.54 9.37
N VAL A 33 -0.49 -16.50 9.11
CA VAL A 33 -1.48 -16.49 8.02
C VAL A 33 -0.81 -16.70 6.66
N ALA A 34 0.32 -16.04 6.41
CA ALA A 34 1.08 -16.22 5.18
C ALA A 34 1.66 -17.64 5.04
N TRP A 35 2.15 -18.22 6.13
CA TRP A 35 2.64 -19.60 6.14
C TRP A 35 1.53 -20.62 5.85
N LEU A 36 0.37 -20.44 6.45
CA LEU A 36 -0.76 -21.36 6.30
C LEU A 36 -1.56 -21.15 5.01
N ASN A 37 -1.20 -20.14 4.21
CA ASN A 37 -1.91 -19.85 2.95
C ASN A 37 -1.60 -20.90 1.88
N THR A 38 -2.59 -21.73 1.56
CA THR A 38 -2.53 -22.70 0.46
C THR A 38 -3.67 -22.53 -0.54
N GLY A 39 -4.64 -21.65 -0.27
CA GLY A 39 -5.89 -21.57 -1.03
C GLY A 39 -6.27 -20.17 -1.54
N ALA A 40 -5.47 -19.12 -1.26
CA ALA A 40 -5.80 -17.79 -1.80
C ALA A 40 -5.58 -17.69 -3.31
N ALA A 41 -6.35 -16.83 -3.96
CA ALA A 41 -6.51 -16.76 -5.41
C ALA A 41 -5.20 -16.77 -6.23
N ASP A 42 -4.17 -16.06 -5.80
CA ASP A 42 -2.89 -15.96 -6.54
C ASP A 42 -1.86 -17.02 -6.11
N TYR A 43 -2.15 -17.84 -5.09
CA TYR A 43 -1.19 -18.79 -4.53
C TYR A 43 -0.74 -19.83 -5.57
N SER A 44 -1.68 -20.61 -6.10
CA SER A 44 -1.40 -21.73 -7.01
C SER A 44 -1.12 -21.29 -8.45
N VAL A 45 -1.68 -20.16 -8.87
CA VAL A 45 -1.61 -19.69 -10.27
C VAL A 45 -0.41 -18.78 -10.52
N VAL A 46 0.02 -18.00 -9.54
CA VAL A 46 1.06 -16.99 -9.71
C VAL A 46 2.29 -17.28 -8.86
N TYR A 47 2.11 -17.37 -7.54
CA TYR A 47 3.24 -17.32 -6.61
C TYR A 47 4.01 -18.63 -6.52
N LEU A 48 3.33 -19.76 -6.37
CA LEU A 48 3.98 -21.06 -6.30
C LEU A 48 4.72 -21.42 -7.60
N PRO A 49 4.11 -21.28 -8.79
CA PRO A 49 4.81 -21.51 -10.05
C PRO A 49 6.04 -20.59 -10.24
N THR A 50 5.91 -19.29 -9.87
CA THR A 50 7.03 -18.35 -9.95
C THR A 50 8.15 -18.72 -8.97
N TYR A 51 7.82 -19.22 -7.80
CA TYR A 51 8.80 -19.66 -6.81
C TYR A 51 9.57 -20.88 -7.27
N LEU A 52 8.89 -21.85 -7.90
CA LEU A 52 9.50 -23.07 -8.43
C LEU A 52 10.35 -22.80 -9.66
N ASN A 53 10.00 -21.80 -10.48
CA ASN A 53 10.77 -21.40 -11.66
C ASN A 53 10.89 -19.86 -11.75
N PRO A 54 11.77 -19.23 -10.95
CA PRO A 54 11.79 -17.77 -10.78
C PRO A 54 12.06 -16.95 -12.05
N PHE A 55 12.69 -17.55 -13.07
CA PHE A 55 13.10 -16.86 -14.30
C PHE A 55 12.44 -17.40 -15.56
N GLY A 56 11.53 -18.39 -15.45
CA GLY A 56 11.16 -19.21 -16.59
C GLY A 56 9.78 -19.03 -17.20
N VAL A 57 8.77 -18.55 -16.49
CA VAL A 57 7.38 -18.70 -16.99
C VAL A 57 6.59 -17.41 -17.10
N TYR A 58 6.93 -16.37 -16.35
CA TYR A 58 6.11 -15.15 -16.28
C TYR A 58 6.98 -13.91 -16.43
N ASP A 59 6.45 -12.86 -17.03
CA ASP A 59 7.03 -11.51 -16.99
C ASP A 59 6.95 -10.96 -15.55
N MET A 60 7.86 -11.48 -14.72
CA MET A 60 7.97 -11.10 -13.32
C MET A 60 8.99 -9.98 -13.15
N ASP A 61 8.74 -9.14 -12.13
CA ASP A 61 9.69 -8.13 -11.72
C ASP A 61 11.00 -8.80 -11.26
N LEU A 62 12.13 -8.32 -11.77
CA LEU A 62 13.46 -8.94 -11.59
C LEU A 62 13.82 -9.16 -10.11
N GLY A 63 13.58 -8.16 -9.26
CA GLY A 63 13.88 -8.26 -7.83
C GLY A 63 13.03 -9.32 -7.12
N TRP A 64 11.78 -9.52 -7.57
CA TRP A 64 10.95 -10.61 -7.06
C TRP A 64 11.51 -11.97 -7.44
N SER A 65 11.91 -12.15 -8.71
CA SER A 65 12.54 -13.39 -9.16
C SER A 65 13.80 -13.73 -8.38
N TRP A 66 14.66 -12.75 -8.11
CA TRP A 66 15.84 -12.93 -7.27
C TRP A 66 15.50 -13.31 -5.82
N LEU A 67 14.48 -12.71 -5.22
CA LEU A 67 14.02 -13.09 -3.88
C LEU A 67 13.51 -14.53 -3.84
N CYS A 68 12.72 -14.95 -4.83
CA CYS A 68 12.25 -16.33 -4.95
C CYS A 68 13.43 -17.32 -5.10
N ALA A 69 14.39 -17.01 -5.98
CA ALA A 69 15.58 -17.85 -6.17
C ALA A 69 16.43 -17.95 -4.89
N LEU A 70 16.56 -16.86 -4.13
CA LEU A 70 17.25 -16.88 -2.84
C LEU A 70 16.52 -17.76 -1.83
N GLY A 71 15.20 -17.62 -1.71
CA GLY A 71 14.39 -18.45 -0.81
C GLY A 71 14.53 -19.95 -1.11
N ALA A 72 14.45 -20.31 -2.39
CA ALA A 72 14.65 -21.70 -2.82
C ALA A 72 16.07 -22.22 -2.52
N ARG A 73 17.11 -21.40 -2.74
CA ARG A 73 18.50 -21.78 -2.46
C ARG A 73 18.79 -22.03 -0.99
N VAL A 74 18.10 -21.36 -0.08
CA VAL A 74 18.25 -21.60 1.37
C VAL A 74 17.34 -22.72 1.89
N GLY A 75 16.70 -23.48 0.99
CA GLY A 75 15.88 -24.64 1.32
C GLY A 75 14.50 -24.33 1.88
N LEU A 76 13.97 -23.12 1.67
CA LEU A 76 12.62 -22.79 2.10
C LEU A 76 11.60 -23.35 1.11
N TYR A 77 10.49 -23.89 1.62
CA TYR A 77 9.30 -24.06 0.82
C TYR A 77 8.62 -22.68 0.61
N TYR A 78 7.79 -22.55 -0.44
CA TYR A 78 7.16 -21.25 -0.75
C TYR A 78 6.47 -20.61 0.46
N ASN A 79 5.76 -21.41 1.25
CA ASN A 79 5.04 -20.92 2.42
C ASN A 79 5.97 -20.42 3.53
N GLY A 80 7.11 -21.10 3.77
CA GLY A 80 8.16 -20.61 4.67
C GLY A 80 8.77 -19.31 4.19
N PHE A 81 9.05 -19.20 2.89
CA PHE A 81 9.52 -17.96 2.26
C PHE A 81 8.49 -16.83 2.41
N ALA A 82 7.21 -17.09 2.15
CA ALA A 82 6.14 -16.10 2.30
C ALA A 82 5.98 -15.64 3.76
N CYS A 83 6.10 -16.58 4.72
CA CYS A 83 6.10 -16.26 6.15
C CYS A 83 7.21 -15.27 6.50
N ILE A 84 8.45 -15.59 6.14
CA ILE A 84 9.62 -14.75 6.45
C ILE A 84 9.48 -13.36 5.82
N LEU A 85 9.14 -13.29 4.53
CA LEU A 85 8.95 -11.99 3.86
C LEU A 85 7.79 -11.19 4.45
N THR A 86 6.72 -11.84 4.88
CA THR A 86 5.61 -11.15 5.57
C THR A 86 6.07 -10.56 6.89
N VAL A 87 6.77 -11.34 7.71
CA VAL A 87 7.33 -10.87 8.99
C VAL A 87 8.26 -9.67 8.76
N VAL A 88 9.20 -9.78 7.81
CA VAL A 88 10.12 -8.68 7.46
C VAL A 88 9.34 -7.45 7.00
N SER A 89 8.36 -7.61 6.11
CA SER A 89 7.55 -6.50 5.60
C SER A 89 6.74 -5.81 6.70
N MET A 90 6.17 -6.58 7.64
CA MET A 90 5.45 -6.03 8.78
C MET A 90 6.38 -5.28 9.74
N ILE A 91 7.61 -5.78 9.97
CA ILE A 91 8.64 -5.07 10.75
C ILE A 91 8.99 -3.75 10.06
N LEU A 92 9.24 -3.75 8.76
CA LEU A 92 9.53 -2.55 7.98
C LEU A 92 8.37 -1.55 8.04
N TYR A 93 7.14 -2.04 7.90
CA TYR A 93 5.96 -1.18 7.96
C TYR A 93 5.75 -0.58 9.36
N ARG A 94 5.96 -1.36 10.42
CA ARG A 94 5.99 -0.84 11.80
C ARG A 94 7.08 0.22 11.98
N GLU A 95 8.28 -0.02 11.44
CA GLU A 95 9.40 0.92 11.51
C GLU A 95 9.10 2.22 10.76
N PHE A 96 8.41 2.15 9.61
CA PHE A 96 7.87 3.33 8.93
C PHE A 96 7.01 4.15 9.89
N GLY A 97 6.00 3.54 10.50
CA GLY A 97 5.11 4.21 11.44
C GLY A 97 5.87 4.84 12.62
N ARG A 98 6.81 4.09 13.21
CA ARG A 98 7.65 4.57 14.32
C ARG A 98 8.48 5.81 13.92
N LYS A 99 9.11 5.79 12.73
CA LYS A 99 9.94 6.89 12.24
C LYS A 99 9.13 8.16 11.99
N ILE A 100 7.93 8.06 11.44
CA ILE A 100 7.08 9.23 11.21
C ILE A 100 6.30 9.68 12.46
N GLY A 101 6.45 8.99 13.60
CA GLY A 101 5.87 9.40 14.88
C GLY A 101 4.41 9.02 15.06
N THR A 102 3.95 7.90 14.49
CA THR A 102 2.55 7.44 14.63
C THR A 102 2.36 6.52 15.84
N ASN A 103 1.12 6.32 16.23
CA ASN A 103 0.74 5.18 17.07
C ASN A 103 0.80 3.89 16.23
N THR A 104 1.90 3.12 16.37
CA THR A 104 2.15 1.92 15.57
C THR A 104 1.09 0.85 15.78
N SER A 105 0.62 0.66 17.00
CA SER A 105 -0.40 -0.34 17.31
C SER A 105 -1.72 -0.02 16.62
N PHE A 106 -2.16 1.24 16.66
CA PHE A 106 -3.36 1.67 15.95
C PHE A 106 -3.20 1.58 14.43
N MET A 107 -2.02 1.96 13.89
CA MET A 107 -1.71 1.81 12.48
C MET A 107 -1.80 0.35 12.01
N LEU A 108 -1.24 -0.59 12.78
CA LEU A 108 -1.29 -2.01 12.48
C LEU A 108 -2.71 -2.58 12.61
N ALA A 109 -3.51 -2.09 13.56
CA ALA A 109 -4.93 -2.46 13.65
C ALA A 109 -5.72 -2.01 12.42
N LEU A 110 -5.54 -0.75 11.97
CA LEU A 110 -6.14 -0.27 10.73
C LEU A 110 -5.67 -1.09 9.52
N PHE A 111 -4.38 -1.44 9.47
CA PHE A 111 -3.84 -2.30 8.43
C PHE A 111 -4.52 -3.68 8.42
N LEU A 112 -4.74 -4.30 9.57
CA LEU A 112 -5.48 -5.56 9.67
C LEU A 112 -6.91 -5.42 9.14
N VAL A 113 -7.62 -4.33 9.46
CA VAL A 113 -8.96 -4.07 8.91
C VAL A 113 -8.90 -4.05 7.39
N PHE A 114 -7.99 -3.25 6.84
CA PHE A 114 -7.70 -3.18 5.40
C PHE A 114 -6.40 -2.38 5.18
N PRO A 115 -5.47 -2.85 4.32
CA PRO A 115 -5.56 -3.96 3.35
C PRO A 115 -4.93 -5.29 3.84
N GLY A 116 -4.71 -5.51 5.14
CA GLY A 116 -3.90 -6.59 5.71
C GLY A 116 -3.96 -7.93 4.99
N LEU A 117 -5.08 -8.64 5.05
CA LEU A 117 -5.21 -9.95 4.39
C LEU A 117 -5.12 -9.85 2.86
N MET A 118 -5.67 -8.79 2.26
CA MET A 118 -5.55 -8.55 0.83
C MET A 118 -4.10 -8.34 0.38
N SER A 119 -3.25 -7.84 1.27
CA SER A 119 -1.81 -7.68 1.02
C SER A 119 -1.09 -9.03 0.86
N LEU A 120 -1.60 -10.10 1.47
CA LEU A 120 -1.03 -11.45 1.29
C LEU A 120 -1.38 -12.06 -0.07
N VAL A 121 -2.48 -11.65 -0.69
CA VAL A 121 -2.81 -12.02 -2.08
C VAL A 121 -2.01 -11.19 -3.07
N GLN A 122 -1.82 -9.91 -2.80
CA GLN A 122 -0.96 -9.03 -3.62
C GLN A 122 0.43 -8.88 -3.02
N PHE A 123 1.04 -10.00 -2.75
CA PHE A 123 2.18 -10.15 -1.88
C PHE A 123 3.40 -9.33 -2.33
N ARG A 124 3.76 -9.35 -3.62
CA ARG A 124 4.88 -8.55 -4.16
C ARG A 124 4.70 -7.06 -3.94
N GLN A 125 3.49 -6.58 -4.14
CA GLN A 125 3.17 -5.17 -3.92
C GLN A 125 3.31 -4.79 -2.45
N PHE A 126 2.88 -5.65 -1.54
CA PHE A 126 3.02 -5.43 -0.10
C PHE A 126 4.49 -5.33 0.32
N VAL A 127 5.34 -6.27 -0.12
CA VAL A 127 6.79 -6.24 0.15
C VAL A 127 7.42 -4.96 -0.39
N ALA A 128 7.12 -4.59 -1.63
CA ALA A 128 7.61 -3.37 -2.26
C ALA A 128 7.14 -2.11 -1.51
N SER A 129 5.86 -2.05 -1.09
CA SER A 129 5.33 -0.95 -0.28
C SER A 129 6.08 -0.80 1.03
N ALA A 130 6.31 -1.89 1.75
CA ALA A 130 6.98 -1.86 3.04
C ALA A 130 8.42 -1.33 2.92
N VAL A 131 9.17 -1.79 1.91
CA VAL A 131 10.53 -1.32 1.61
C VAL A 131 10.53 0.16 1.25
N GLY A 132 9.66 0.59 0.33
CA GLY A 132 9.58 1.96 -0.11
C GLY A 132 9.14 2.94 0.99
N CYS A 133 8.17 2.53 1.84
CA CYS A 133 7.72 3.32 3.00
C CYS A 133 8.88 3.61 3.97
N VAL A 134 9.71 2.61 4.27
CA VAL A 134 10.89 2.82 5.14
C VAL A 134 11.90 3.75 4.50
N GLY A 135 12.13 3.61 3.18
CA GLY A 135 13.01 4.51 2.42
C GLY A 135 12.55 5.97 2.54
N LEU A 136 11.27 6.24 2.33
CA LEU A 136 10.67 7.56 2.47
C LEU A 136 10.72 8.07 3.91
N ALA A 137 10.38 7.23 4.89
CA ALA A 137 10.46 7.63 6.31
C ALA A 137 11.89 8.02 6.68
N HIS A 138 12.88 7.25 6.21
CA HIS A 138 14.28 7.58 6.45
C HIS A 138 14.68 8.92 5.81
N LEU A 139 14.26 9.17 4.58
CA LEU A 139 14.49 10.44 3.89
C LEU A 139 13.90 11.64 4.66
N TRP A 140 12.69 11.48 5.18
CA TRP A 140 11.98 12.56 5.85
C TRP A 140 12.49 12.87 7.26
N THR A 141 12.96 11.85 7.98
CA THR A 141 13.28 11.96 9.41
C THR A 141 14.78 12.02 9.71
N SER A 142 15.63 11.45 8.85
CA SER A 142 17.08 11.46 9.08
C SER A 142 17.71 12.80 8.73
N LYS A 143 18.64 13.24 9.59
CA LYS A 143 19.46 14.45 9.37
C LYS A 143 20.79 14.13 8.65
N MET A 144 21.15 12.86 8.52
CA MET A 144 22.41 12.43 7.91
C MET A 144 22.38 12.62 6.38
N LYS A 145 23.52 12.99 5.78
CA LYS A 145 23.64 13.09 4.30
C LYS A 145 23.38 11.77 3.60
N SER A 146 23.74 10.65 4.24
CA SER A 146 23.48 9.28 3.73
C SER A 146 21.99 8.96 3.52
N ARG A 147 21.07 9.77 4.06
CA ARG A 147 19.62 9.56 3.87
C ARG A 147 19.19 9.44 2.40
N TYR A 148 19.86 10.19 1.51
CA TYR A 148 19.55 10.13 0.07
C TYR A 148 19.99 8.82 -0.56
N VAL A 149 21.14 8.30 -0.15
CA VAL A 149 21.66 7.00 -0.61
C VAL A 149 20.74 5.87 -0.12
N VAL A 150 20.42 5.85 1.18
CA VAL A 150 19.52 4.85 1.76
C VAL A 150 18.14 4.90 1.09
N PHE A 151 17.58 6.09 0.92
CA PHE A 151 16.32 6.28 0.21
C PHE A 151 16.40 5.75 -1.22
N GLY A 152 17.43 6.15 -1.99
CA GLY A 152 17.61 5.71 -3.39
C GLY A 152 17.73 4.20 -3.50
N THR A 153 18.55 3.57 -2.65
CA THR A 153 18.71 2.11 -2.62
C THR A 153 17.39 1.40 -2.32
N LEU A 154 16.68 1.83 -1.27
CA LEU A 154 15.40 1.19 -0.90
C LEU A 154 14.31 1.42 -1.96
N MET A 155 14.29 2.57 -2.61
CA MET A 155 13.35 2.83 -3.71
C MET A 155 13.64 1.98 -4.95
N VAL A 156 14.92 1.84 -5.33
CA VAL A 156 15.32 0.94 -6.42
C VAL A 156 14.92 -0.50 -6.08
N LEU A 157 15.21 -0.98 -4.88
CA LEU A 157 14.77 -2.31 -4.43
C LEU A 157 13.24 -2.47 -4.48
N ALA A 158 12.49 -1.50 -4.00
CA ALA A 158 11.03 -1.54 -4.04
C ALA A 158 10.50 -1.65 -5.48
N ILE A 159 11.03 -0.85 -6.41
CA ILE A 159 10.64 -0.85 -7.83
C ILE A 159 11.04 -2.17 -8.50
N LEU A 160 12.21 -2.73 -8.19
CA LEU A 160 12.65 -4.03 -8.69
C LEU A 160 11.78 -5.18 -8.17
N ILE A 161 11.26 -5.09 -6.93
CA ILE A 161 10.32 -6.08 -6.38
C ILE A 161 8.94 -5.94 -7.03
N HIS A 162 8.47 -4.71 -7.23
CA HIS A 162 7.21 -4.44 -7.93
C HIS A 162 7.19 -3.04 -8.54
N ARG A 163 7.10 -2.96 -9.88
CA ARG A 163 7.14 -1.70 -10.67
C ARG A 163 6.16 -0.64 -10.16
N SER A 164 4.98 -1.03 -9.66
CA SER A 164 4.00 -0.06 -9.13
C SER A 164 4.53 0.79 -7.98
N ALA A 165 5.61 0.38 -7.31
CA ALA A 165 6.24 1.17 -6.25
C ALA A 165 6.83 2.50 -6.75
N VAL A 166 6.97 2.68 -8.06
CA VAL A 166 7.36 3.98 -8.67
C VAL A 166 6.45 5.13 -8.21
N VAL A 167 5.18 4.84 -7.90
CA VAL A 167 4.23 5.85 -7.41
C VAL A 167 4.68 6.49 -6.09
N LEU A 168 5.47 5.80 -5.29
CA LEU A 168 6.01 6.32 -4.03
C LEU A 168 6.95 7.52 -4.24
N LEU A 169 7.52 7.67 -5.44
CA LEU A 169 8.36 8.84 -5.77
C LEU A 169 7.55 10.14 -5.76
N PHE A 170 6.24 10.10 -5.97
CA PHE A 170 5.41 11.30 -5.88
C PHE A 170 5.37 11.92 -4.48
N ALA A 171 5.79 11.19 -3.45
CA ALA A 171 6.01 11.73 -2.11
C ALA A 171 7.08 12.84 -2.05
N LEU A 172 7.91 12.95 -3.08
CA LEU A 172 8.93 14.00 -3.20
C LEU A 172 8.37 15.31 -3.77
N LEU A 173 7.22 15.28 -4.44
CA LEU A 173 6.62 16.45 -5.10
C LEU A 173 6.49 17.68 -4.19
N PRO A 174 6.08 17.57 -2.91
CA PRO A 174 6.01 18.75 -2.05
C PRO A 174 7.32 19.50 -1.95
N SER A 175 8.45 18.78 -1.89
CA SER A 175 9.78 19.40 -1.82
C SER A 175 10.15 20.15 -3.10
N PHE A 176 9.81 19.58 -4.26
CA PHE A 176 10.02 20.24 -5.55
C PHE A 176 9.10 21.45 -5.73
N LEU A 177 7.82 21.33 -5.37
CA LEU A 177 6.83 22.38 -5.49
C LEU A 177 7.11 23.56 -4.53
N ALA A 178 7.63 23.27 -3.34
CA ALA A 178 8.05 24.32 -2.40
C ALA A 178 9.27 25.11 -2.92
N ALA A 179 10.21 24.43 -3.60
CA ALA A 179 11.37 25.06 -4.20
C ALA A 179 11.04 25.78 -5.53
N SER A 180 9.92 25.45 -6.16
CA SER A 180 9.50 25.98 -7.47
C SER A 180 8.66 27.25 -7.27
N GLY A 181 8.92 28.30 -8.05
CA GLY A 181 8.05 29.46 -8.12
C GLY A 181 6.67 29.12 -8.74
N LYS A 182 5.77 30.11 -8.78
CA LYS A 182 4.39 29.93 -9.33
C LYS A 182 4.37 29.28 -10.72
N ARG A 183 5.32 29.66 -11.60
CA ARG A 183 5.42 29.05 -12.95
C ARG A 183 5.76 27.56 -12.91
N GLY A 184 6.71 27.15 -12.06
CA GLY A 184 7.08 25.74 -11.90
C GLY A 184 5.93 24.89 -11.37
N ARG A 185 5.11 25.42 -10.47
CA ARG A 185 3.90 24.74 -9.96
C ARG A 185 2.88 24.48 -11.07
N VAL A 186 2.65 25.48 -11.94
CA VAL A 186 1.75 25.33 -13.12
C VAL A 186 2.28 24.27 -14.07
N VAL A 187 3.59 24.28 -14.36
CA VAL A 187 4.22 23.28 -15.25
C VAL A 187 4.03 21.86 -14.69
N VAL A 188 4.24 21.66 -13.40
CA VAL A 188 4.02 20.33 -12.78
C VAL A 188 2.56 19.88 -12.87
N LEU A 189 1.60 20.78 -12.62
CA LEU A 189 0.17 20.46 -12.78
C LEU A 189 -0.18 20.10 -14.22
N LEU A 190 0.30 20.88 -15.19
CA LEU A 190 0.09 20.58 -16.61
C LEU A 190 0.73 19.25 -17.02
N ALA A 191 1.92 18.94 -16.50
CA ALA A 191 2.58 17.65 -16.74
C ALA A 191 1.77 16.48 -16.16
N LEU A 192 1.23 16.62 -14.94
CA LEU A 192 0.36 15.59 -14.34
C LEU A 192 -0.93 15.40 -15.13
N MET A 193 -1.54 16.49 -15.61
CA MET A 193 -2.73 16.41 -16.47
C MET A 193 -2.39 15.73 -17.82
N ALA A 194 -1.27 16.09 -18.44
CA ALA A 194 -0.81 15.45 -19.67
C ALA A 194 -0.56 13.95 -19.48
N ILE A 195 0.10 13.56 -18.38
CA ILE A 195 0.28 12.15 -18.00
C ILE A 195 -1.08 11.45 -17.89
N GLY A 196 -2.06 12.06 -17.22
CA GLY A 196 -3.42 11.51 -17.10
C GLY A 196 -4.09 11.29 -18.46
N CYS A 197 -3.99 12.27 -19.35
CA CYS A 197 -4.50 12.15 -20.72
C CYS A 197 -3.79 11.04 -21.51
N ILE A 198 -2.46 10.96 -21.42
CA ILE A 198 -1.67 9.90 -22.06
C ILE A 198 -2.07 8.51 -21.54
N LEU A 199 -2.21 8.37 -20.23
CA LEU A 199 -2.66 7.14 -19.59
C LEU A 199 -4.07 6.76 -20.06
N PHE A 200 -4.97 7.74 -20.15
CA PHE A 200 -6.34 7.51 -20.60
C PHE A 200 -6.43 7.10 -22.07
N VAL A 201 -5.69 7.77 -22.95
CA VAL A 201 -5.71 7.48 -24.40
C VAL A 201 -5.00 6.18 -24.73
N ASN A 202 -3.88 5.90 -24.05
CA ASN A 202 -3.00 4.77 -24.36
C ASN A 202 -3.12 3.62 -23.33
N TRP A 203 -4.18 3.57 -22.52
CA TRP A 203 -4.28 2.63 -21.42
C TRP A 203 -4.09 1.17 -21.82
N ARG A 204 -4.59 0.75 -23.01
CA ARG A 204 -4.43 -0.61 -23.52
C ARG A 204 -2.96 -0.93 -23.82
N THR A 205 -2.31 -0.08 -24.61
CA THR A 205 -0.89 -0.25 -24.98
C THR A 205 -0.01 -0.22 -23.74
N LEU A 206 -0.28 0.72 -22.82
CA LEU A 206 0.46 0.82 -21.56
C LEU A 206 0.20 -0.38 -20.64
N SER A 207 -1.02 -0.92 -20.61
CA SER A 207 -1.30 -2.14 -19.84
C SER A 207 -0.51 -3.33 -20.38
N VAL A 208 -0.43 -3.48 -21.71
CA VAL A 208 0.41 -4.53 -22.33
C VAL A 208 1.89 -4.33 -21.98
N GLN A 209 2.39 -3.11 -22.10
CA GLN A 209 3.80 -2.79 -21.80
C GLN A 209 4.15 -2.94 -20.31
N LEU A 210 3.24 -2.54 -19.41
CA LEU A 210 3.47 -2.58 -17.96
C LEU A 210 3.23 -3.96 -17.35
N PHE A 211 2.29 -4.72 -17.89
CA PHE A 211 1.83 -5.98 -17.29
C PHE A 211 2.14 -7.22 -18.13
N GLY A 212 2.61 -7.05 -19.38
CA GLY A 212 2.85 -8.13 -20.35
C GLY A 212 1.59 -8.55 -21.10
N GLU A 213 1.74 -9.11 -22.31
CA GLU A 213 0.62 -9.49 -23.19
C GLU A 213 -0.33 -10.51 -22.55
N MET A 214 0.22 -11.52 -21.88
CA MET A 214 -0.56 -12.58 -21.26
C MET A 214 -1.47 -12.05 -20.14
N ARG A 215 -0.97 -11.10 -19.32
CA ARG A 215 -1.77 -10.47 -18.29
C ARG A 215 -2.73 -9.44 -18.86
N ALA A 216 -2.29 -8.66 -19.82
CA ALA A 216 -3.15 -7.72 -20.49
C ALA A 216 -4.34 -8.43 -21.15
N SER A 217 -4.15 -9.61 -21.80
CA SER A 217 -5.25 -10.37 -22.39
C SER A 217 -6.25 -10.86 -21.33
N VAL A 218 -5.80 -11.30 -20.18
CA VAL A 218 -6.67 -11.74 -19.07
C VAL A 218 -7.44 -10.57 -18.47
N TYR A 219 -6.78 -9.41 -18.29
CA TYR A 219 -7.38 -8.25 -17.61
C TYR A 219 -8.15 -7.32 -18.56
N LEU A 220 -7.78 -7.27 -19.84
CA LEU A 220 -8.42 -6.40 -20.83
C LEU A 220 -9.61 -7.06 -21.54
N GLY A 221 -9.90 -8.34 -21.24
CA GLY A 221 -11.03 -9.03 -21.84
C GLY A 221 -10.91 -9.21 -23.36
N VAL A 222 -9.70 -9.19 -23.93
CA VAL A 222 -9.45 -9.40 -25.37
C VAL A 222 -9.90 -10.81 -25.80
N SER A 223 -10.05 -11.73 -24.86
CA SER A 223 -10.55 -13.10 -25.08
C SER A 223 -12.07 -13.24 -24.89
N GLY A 224 -12.85 -12.19 -25.13
CA GLY A 224 -14.33 -12.31 -25.18
C GLY A 224 -15.05 -12.40 -23.83
N GLY A 225 -14.35 -12.33 -22.72
CA GLY A 225 -14.93 -12.23 -21.38
C GLY A 225 -15.20 -10.77 -21.01
N SER A 226 -16.39 -10.48 -20.51
CA SER A 226 -16.86 -9.14 -20.08
C SER A 226 -16.16 -8.63 -18.82
N ASN A 227 -14.84 -8.54 -18.80
CA ASN A 227 -14.07 -7.99 -17.69
C ASN A 227 -13.93 -6.47 -17.76
N GLY A 228 -14.71 -5.79 -18.57
CA GLY A 228 -14.88 -4.34 -18.52
C GLY A 228 -15.41 -3.93 -17.15
N VAL A 229 -14.82 -2.90 -16.58
CA VAL A 229 -15.34 -2.33 -15.32
C VAL A 229 -16.74 -1.80 -15.59
N SER A 230 -17.73 -2.27 -14.84
CA SER A 230 -19.08 -1.67 -14.92
C SER A 230 -19.00 -0.20 -14.53
N VAL A 231 -19.91 0.63 -15.05
CA VAL A 231 -19.98 2.05 -14.68
C VAL A 231 -20.01 2.22 -13.15
N LEU A 232 -20.78 1.36 -12.47
CA LEU A 232 -20.84 1.34 -11.00
C LEU A 232 -19.50 0.97 -10.36
N GLY A 233 -18.79 0.01 -10.94
CA GLY A 233 -17.43 -0.36 -10.50
C GLY A 233 -16.43 0.78 -10.70
N GLY A 234 -16.47 1.46 -11.82
CA GLY A 234 -15.66 2.65 -12.09
C GLY A 234 -15.97 3.79 -11.13
N LEU A 235 -17.26 4.07 -10.88
CA LEU A 235 -17.68 5.08 -9.91
C LEU A 235 -17.21 4.74 -8.49
N ARG A 236 -17.34 3.48 -8.06
CA ARG A 236 -16.82 3.00 -6.78
C ARG A 236 -15.32 3.29 -6.66
N ASN A 237 -14.53 2.92 -7.66
CA ASN A 237 -13.08 3.11 -7.66
C ASN A 237 -12.71 4.61 -7.64
N ALA A 238 -13.44 5.45 -8.39
CA ALA A 238 -13.25 6.89 -8.37
C ALA A 238 -13.55 7.49 -6.99
N ILE A 239 -14.62 7.04 -6.31
CA ILE A 239 -14.93 7.46 -4.95
C ILE A 239 -13.82 7.08 -3.99
N LEU A 240 -13.26 5.86 -4.09
CA LEU A 240 -12.16 5.42 -3.25
C LEU A 240 -10.92 6.31 -3.44
N LEU A 241 -10.53 6.61 -4.69
CA LEU A 241 -9.43 7.53 -4.99
C LEU A 241 -9.68 8.94 -4.42
N LEU A 242 -10.90 9.46 -4.55
CA LEU A 242 -11.27 10.75 -3.97
C LEU A 242 -11.17 10.74 -2.45
N LEU A 243 -11.67 9.71 -1.78
CA LEU A 243 -11.55 9.56 -0.33
C LEU A 243 -10.09 9.53 0.11
N MET A 244 -9.24 8.81 -0.64
CA MET A 244 -7.80 8.72 -0.38
C MET A 244 -7.06 10.05 -0.57
N ALA A 245 -7.56 10.97 -1.38
CA ALA A 245 -7.00 12.31 -1.50
C ALA A 245 -7.56 13.27 -0.43
N VAL A 246 -8.87 13.24 -0.22
CA VAL A 246 -9.56 14.15 0.70
C VAL A 246 -9.16 13.91 2.16
N LEU A 247 -9.07 12.65 2.60
CA LEU A 247 -8.78 12.36 4.00
C LEU A 247 -7.37 12.79 4.43
N PRO A 248 -6.28 12.47 3.71
CA PRO A 248 -4.97 13.03 3.99
C PRO A 248 -4.94 14.56 3.92
N TYR A 249 -5.70 15.18 3.00
CA TYR A 249 -5.82 16.64 2.96
C TYR A 249 -6.43 17.19 4.24
N LEU A 250 -7.53 16.62 4.71
CA LEU A 250 -8.17 17.04 5.96
C LEU A 250 -7.26 16.83 7.18
N CYS A 251 -6.52 15.72 7.23
CA CYS A 251 -5.53 15.48 8.28
C CYS A 251 -4.44 16.57 8.27
N ASN A 252 -3.88 16.88 7.10
CA ASN A 252 -2.85 17.91 6.96
C ASN A 252 -3.39 19.30 7.33
N ARG A 253 -4.59 19.64 6.85
CA ARG A 253 -5.24 20.90 7.20
C ARG A 253 -5.46 21.03 8.70
N TYR A 254 -5.91 19.97 9.36
CA TYR A 254 -6.08 19.94 10.80
C TYR A 254 -4.75 20.14 11.55
N MET A 255 -3.69 19.45 11.12
CA MET A 255 -2.34 19.63 11.69
C MET A 255 -1.82 21.07 11.48
N ALA A 256 -2.04 21.65 10.30
CA ALA A 256 -1.68 23.03 10.01
C ALA A 256 -2.42 24.01 10.93
N ARG A 257 -3.68 23.76 11.22
CA ARG A 257 -4.49 24.55 12.17
C ARG A 257 -3.91 24.49 13.58
N ILE A 258 -3.52 23.28 14.05
CA ILE A 258 -2.93 23.11 15.37
C ILE A 258 -1.59 23.87 15.48
N LYS A 259 -0.79 23.86 14.41
CA LYS A 259 0.51 24.55 14.36
C LYS A 259 0.43 26.04 14.03
N GLY A 260 -0.78 26.57 13.80
CA GLY A 260 -0.97 27.99 13.48
C GLY A 260 -0.55 28.39 12.08
N THR A 261 -0.38 27.43 11.16
CA THR A 261 0.02 27.68 9.76
C THR A 261 -1.16 27.64 8.79
N LEU A 262 -2.38 27.44 9.29
CA LEU A 262 -3.59 27.48 8.47
C LEU A 262 -3.80 28.90 7.93
N GLY A 263 -3.98 29.04 6.62
CA GLY A 263 -4.08 30.34 5.92
C GLY A 263 -2.86 30.63 5.04
N LYS A 264 -1.76 29.91 5.25
CA LYS A 264 -0.62 29.88 4.31
C LYS A 264 -0.92 28.97 3.11
N GLU A 265 -0.11 29.05 2.06
CA GLU A 265 -0.17 28.11 0.96
C GLU A 265 0.11 26.67 1.47
N LEU A 266 -0.48 25.65 0.83
CA LEU A 266 -0.36 24.24 1.22
C LEU A 266 1.10 23.79 1.40
N PHE A 267 2.01 24.30 0.57
CA PHE A 267 3.44 23.97 0.62
C PHE A 267 4.18 24.65 1.79
N GLU A 268 3.60 25.69 2.36
CA GLU A 268 4.14 26.44 3.49
C GLU A 268 3.59 25.96 4.82
N TRP A 269 2.70 24.96 4.80
CA TRP A 269 2.19 24.36 6.03
C TRP A 269 3.29 23.66 6.79
N GLU A 270 3.49 24.04 8.04
CA GLU A 270 4.47 23.40 8.93
C GLU A 270 3.99 22.05 9.49
N VAL A 271 3.32 21.24 8.70
CA VAL A 271 2.84 19.90 9.11
C VAL A 271 3.94 18.84 9.05
N GLY A 272 5.05 19.14 8.38
CA GLY A 272 6.18 18.25 8.22
C GLY A 272 6.21 17.56 6.85
N ARG A 273 7.38 16.99 6.52
CA ARG A 273 7.63 16.37 5.19
C ARG A 273 6.82 15.10 4.97
N ALA A 274 6.72 14.26 6.00
CA ALA A 274 6.00 12.99 5.88
C ALA A 274 4.49 13.20 5.61
N PRO A 275 3.75 14.00 6.41
CA PRO A 275 2.34 14.26 6.13
C PRO A 275 2.07 14.86 4.75
N LEU A 276 2.89 15.80 4.30
CA LEU A 276 2.76 16.39 2.96
C LEU A 276 3.09 15.38 1.86
N GLY A 277 4.15 14.57 2.02
CA GLY A 277 4.51 13.52 1.08
C GLY A 277 3.39 12.49 0.91
N ILE A 278 2.79 12.04 2.01
CA ILE A 278 1.65 11.11 1.99
C ILE A 278 0.44 11.72 1.30
N LEU A 279 0.14 13.00 1.57
CA LEU A 279 -0.94 13.71 0.87
C LEU A 279 -0.70 13.71 -0.64
N PHE A 280 0.51 14.08 -1.07
CA PHE A 280 0.79 14.26 -2.50
C PHE A 280 0.77 12.95 -3.29
N ILE A 281 1.21 11.84 -2.71
CA ILE A 281 1.01 10.52 -3.35
C ILE A 281 -0.48 10.32 -3.67
N ASN A 282 -1.34 10.53 -2.68
CA ASN A 282 -2.77 10.26 -2.84
C ASN A 282 -3.46 11.28 -3.78
N VAL A 283 -3.04 12.54 -3.77
CA VAL A 283 -3.56 13.55 -4.71
C VAL A 283 -3.16 13.25 -6.15
N VAL A 284 -1.92 12.82 -6.39
CA VAL A 284 -1.47 12.45 -7.74
C VAL A 284 -2.22 11.24 -8.28
N LEU A 285 -2.62 10.31 -7.43
CA LEU A 285 -3.42 9.16 -7.84
C LEU A 285 -4.80 9.55 -8.40
N LEU A 286 -5.30 10.77 -8.17
CA LEU A 286 -6.52 11.27 -8.83
C LEU A 286 -6.40 11.33 -10.36
N VAL A 287 -5.19 11.39 -10.89
CA VAL A 287 -4.92 11.26 -12.34
C VAL A 287 -5.44 9.94 -12.90
N LEU A 288 -5.57 8.90 -12.07
CA LEU A 288 -6.09 7.60 -12.46
C LEU A 288 -7.62 7.53 -12.53
N VAL A 289 -8.34 8.55 -12.04
CA VAL A 289 -9.82 8.54 -12.01
C VAL A 289 -10.44 8.21 -13.37
N PRO A 290 -10.02 8.76 -14.51
CA PRO A 290 -10.59 8.37 -15.80
C PRO A 290 -10.28 6.91 -16.16
N VAL A 291 -9.10 6.42 -15.79
CA VAL A 291 -8.61 5.08 -16.17
C VAL A 291 -9.30 3.96 -15.39
N VAL A 292 -9.72 4.22 -14.14
CA VAL A 292 -10.40 3.19 -13.32
C VAL A 292 -11.81 2.86 -13.78
N PHE A 293 -12.37 3.64 -14.71
CA PHE A 293 -13.59 3.27 -15.44
C PHE A 293 -13.34 2.25 -16.56
N LEU A 294 -12.09 2.09 -16.97
CA LEU A 294 -11.68 1.19 -18.05
C LEU A 294 -11.13 -0.14 -17.52
N THR A 295 -10.37 -0.09 -16.42
CA THR A 295 -9.77 -1.27 -15.80
C THR A 295 -9.53 -1.08 -14.29
N ASN A 296 -9.64 -2.19 -13.54
CA ASN A 296 -9.34 -2.23 -12.11
C ASN A 296 -7.84 -2.31 -11.81
N ASP A 297 -6.99 -2.61 -12.79
CA ASP A 297 -5.57 -2.87 -12.55
C ASP A 297 -4.83 -1.67 -11.96
N PHE A 298 -5.20 -0.48 -12.37
CA PHE A 298 -4.60 0.75 -11.87
C PHE A 298 -4.95 1.05 -10.40
N MET A 299 -5.97 0.38 -9.83
CA MET A 299 -6.24 0.45 -8.39
C MET A 299 -5.12 -0.17 -7.53
N ARG A 300 -4.19 -0.90 -8.15
CA ARG A 300 -2.98 -1.39 -7.46
C ARG A 300 -2.09 -0.23 -7.00
N PHE A 301 -2.03 0.85 -7.76
CA PHE A 301 -1.25 2.04 -7.36
C PHE A 301 -1.81 2.70 -6.10
N GLU A 302 -3.14 2.73 -5.94
CA GLU A 302 -3.83 3.29 -4.80
C GLU A 302 -3.43 2.62 -3.47
N ARG A 303 -3.15 1.32 -3.49
CA ARG A 303 -2.77 0.60 -2.27
C ARG A 303 -1.47 1.06 -1.65
N HIS A 304 -0.51 1.52 -2.46
CA HIS A 304 0.70 2.17 -1.93
C HIS A 304 0.33 3.44 -1.18
N GLY A 305 -0.57 4.26 -1.74
CA GLY A 305 -1.08 5.48 -1.11
C GLY A 305 -1.83 5.17 0.19
N LEU A 306 -2.71 4.16 0.18
CA LEU A 306 -3.47 3.74 1.35
C LEU A 306 -2.54 3.25 2.47
N THR A 307 -1.58 2.37 2.17
CA THR A 307 -0.62 1.87 3.16
C THR A 307 0.08 3.02 3.88
N MET A 308 0.46 4.06 3.16
CA MET A 308 1.07 5.25 3.76
C MET A 308 0.06 6.12 4.52
N ALA A 309 -1.17 6.26 4.01
CA ALA A 309 -2.22 7.05 4.64
C ALA A 309 -2.62 6.50 6.01
N LEU A 310 -2.56 5.17 6.22
CA LEU A 310 -2.79 4.58 7.55
C LEU A 310 -1.79 5.11 8.58
N GLY A 311 -0.54 5.34 8.20
CA GLY A 311 0.45 6.00 9.06
C GLY A 311 0.02 7.41 9.45
N LEU A 312 -0.48 8.19 8.48
CA LEU A 312 -0.98 9.54 8.73
C LEU A 312 -2.23 9.52 9.63
N PHE A 313 -3.18 8.60 9.39
CA PHE A 313 -4.37 8.45 10.22
C PHE A 313 -4.02 8.09 11.66
N ALA A 314 -3.03 7.21 11.86
CA ALA A 314 -2.56 6.83 13.18
C ALA A 314 -1.73 7.91 13.90
N MET A 315 -1.24 8.91 13.16
CA MET A 315 -0.57 10.09 13.74
C MET A 315 -1.57 11.02 14.45
N MET A 316 -2.81 11.13 13.93
CA MET A 316 -3.80 12.08 14.46
C MET A 316 -4.17 11.86 15.93
N PRO A 317 -4.44 10.63 16.42
CA PRO A 317 -4.70 10.39 17.84
C PRO A 317 -3.50 10.66 18.76
N SER A 318 -2.28 10.70 18.21
CA SER A 318 -1.06 10.99 18.98
C SER A 318 -0.88 12.48 19.26
N LEU A 319 -1.57 13.36 18.56
CA LEU A 319 -1.54 14.81 18.75
C LEU A 319 -2.34 15.17 20.02
N LYS A 320 -1.72 14.91 21.18
CA LYS A 320 -2.30 15.17 22.50
C LYS A 320 -2.85 16.58 22.61
N LYS A 321 -4.06 16.71 23.09
CA LYS A 321 -4.72 17.82 23.81
C LYS A 321 -5.97 18.45 23.19
N ARG A 322 -6.29 18.32 21.89
CA ARG A 322 -7.42 19.10 21.33
C ARG A 322 -8.35 18.35 20.36
N ALA A 323 -8.07 17.09 20.01
CA ALA A 323 -8.97 16.32 19.16
C ALA A 323 -9.88 15.43 20.02
N PRO A 324 -11.13 15.27 19.67
CA PRO A 324 -11.94 14.18 20.18
C PRO A 324 -11.35 12.87 19.64
N ILE A 325 -10.38 12.33 20.38
CA ILE A 325 -9.54 11.17 20.01
C ILE A 325 -10.41 10.00 19.53
N LEU A 326 -11.54 9.79 20.21
CA LEU A 326 -12.45 8.70 19.88
C LEU A 326 -13.15 8.92 18.52
N SER A 327 -13.58 10.13 18.23
CA SER A 327 -14.24 10.46 16.96
C SER A 327 -13.29 10.33 15.76
N CYS A 328 -12.03 10.73 15.93
CA CYS A 328 -11.00 10.55 14.89
C CYS A 328 -10.71 9.07 14.65
N LYS A 329 -10.55 8.28 15.71
CA LYS A 329 -10.35 6.83 15.57
C LYS A 329 -11.54 6.17 14.90
N ALA A 330 -12.76 6.49 15.30
CA ALA A 330 -13.99 5.96 14.69
C ALA A 330 -14.07 6.29 13.21
N LEU A 331 -13.78 7.54 12.83
CA LEU A 331 -13.76 7.96 11.42
C LEU A 331 -12.78 7.09 10.58
N TYR A 332 -11.54 6.91 11.04
CA TYR A 332 -10.55 6.15 10.28
C TYR A 332 -10.85 4.66 10.22
N VAL A 333 -11.41 4.09 11.29
CA VAL A 333 -11.93 2.72 11.28
C VAL A 333 -13.06 2.59 10.26
N THR A 334 -14.02 3.51 10.26
CA THR A 334 -15.12 3.52 9.29
C THR A 334 -14.61 3.61 7.86
N VAL A 335 -13.62 4.46 7.59
CA VAL A 335 -12.98 4.55 6.27
C VAL A 335 -12.36 3.21 5.88
N CYS A 336 -11.57 2.59 6.76
CA CYS A 336 -10.98 1.28 6.48
C CYS A 336 -12.05 0.20 6.28
N LEU A 337 -13.17 0.24 7.01
CA LEU A 337 -14.30 -0.67 6.81
C LEU A 337 -15.00 -0.44 5.47
N VAL A 338 -15.14 0.81 5.03
CA VAL A 338 -15.69 1.14 3.70
C VAL A 338 -14.80 0.57 2.61
N PHE A 339 -13.47 0.76 2.70
CA PHE A 339 -12.53 0.15 1.78
C PHE A 339 -12.60 -1.38 1.81
N ALA A 340 -12.59 -1.96 3.01
CA ALA A 340 -12.74 -3.42 3.19
C ALA A 340 -14.03 -3.90 2.52
N TYR A 341 -15.17 -3.28 2.76
CA TYR A 341 -16.44 -3.66 2.17
C TYR A 341 -16.37 -3.66 0.63
N PHE A 342 -15.89 -2.59 0.02
CA PHE A 342 -15.83 -2.50 -1.44
C PHE A 342 -14.85 -3.48 -2.08
N TYR A 343 -13.75 -3.81 -1.41
CA TYR A 343 -12.78 -4.78 -1.92
C TYR A 343 -13.14 -6.22 -1.55
N VAL A 344 -13.68 -6.43 -0.35
CA VAL A 344 -13.92 -7.76 0.21
C VAL A 344 -15.24 -8.35 -0.27
N ALA A 345 -16.28 -7.53 -0.51
CA ALA A 345 -17.59 -8.03 -0.92
C ALA A 345 -17.55 -8.96 -2.14
N ASN A 346 -16.62 -8.73 -3.08
CA ASN A 346 -16.43 -9.56 -4.27
C ASN A 346 -15.28 -10.59 -4.15
N THR A 347 -14.50 -10.57 -3.07
CA THR A 347 -13.29 -11.40 -2.90
C THR A 347 -13.26 -12.15 -1.57
N PHE A 348 -14.35 -12.08 -0.81
CA PHE A 348 -14.43 -12.70 0.50
C PHE A 348 -14.11 -14.19 0.47
N ASP A 349 -14.79 -14.94 -0.42
CA ASP A 349 -14.64 -16.39 -0.54
C ASP A 349 -13.28 -16.81 -1.14
N SER A 350 -12.68 -15.94 -1.97
CA SER A 350 -11.40 -16.23 -2.64
C SER A 350 -10.17 -15.76 -1.86
N VAL A 351 -10.33 -14.85 -0.90
CA VAL A 351 -9.23 -14.26 -0.12
C VAL A 351 -9.37 -14.54 1.35
N TYR A 352 -10.44 -14.08 1.99
CA TYR A 352 -10.55 -14.10 3.45
C TYR A 352 -10.82 -15.50 3.98
N VAL A 353 -11.70 -16.24 3.32
CA VAL A 353 -12.03 -17.61 3.75
C VAL A 353 -10.80 -18.53 3.69
N PRO A 354 -10.04 -18.61 2.57
CA PRO A 354 -8.86 -19.48 2.50
C PRO A 354 -7.75 -19.06 3.48
N LEU A 355 -7.52 -17.76 3.67
CA LEU A 355 -6.48 -17.25 4.56
C LEU A 355 -6.77 -17.50 6.04
N LEU A 356 -8.04 -17.42 6.45
CA LEU A 356 -8.46 -17.55 7.85
C LEU A 356 -8.99 -18.95 8.22
N ASN A 357 -9.19 -19.83 7.20
CA ASN A 357 -9.55 -21.24 7.39
C ASN A 357 -8.58 -22.15 6.60
N PRO A 358 -7.31 -22.23 6.99
CA PRO A 358 -6.34 -23.10 6.32
C PRO A 358 -6.79 -24.55 6.41
N GLN A 359 -6.73 -25.27 5.28
CA GLN A 359 -7.14 -26.68 5.19
C GLN A 359 -5.99 -27.64 5.51
N SER A 360 -4.75 -27.18 5.43
CA SER A 360 -3.56 -27.97 5.68
C SER A 360 -2.44 -27.11 6.27
N ILE A 361 -1.47 -27.78 6.90
CA ILE A 361 -0.24 -27.15 7.36
C ILE A 361 0.85 -27.48 6.33
N PRO A 362 1.28 -26.51 5.51
CA PRO A 362 2.32 -26.75 4.51
C PRO A 362 3.70 -26.88 5.18
N PRO A 363 4.66 -27.53 4.52
CA PRO A 363 6.03 -27.58 5.01
C PRO A 363 6.65 -26.17 5.03
N PHE A 364 7.59 -25.95 5.94
CA PHE A 364 8.35 -24.71 6.05
C PHE A 364 9.64 -24.76 5.22
N PHE A 365 10.29 -25.92 5.22
CA PHE A 365 11.50 -26.20 4.45
C PHE A 365 11.24 -27.29 3.40
N ILE A 366 12.04 -27.27 2.32
CA ILE A 366 12.06 -28.30 1.26
C ILE A 366 12.81 -29.53 1.76
#